data_e1a8ac9309f1a9ad01859c6e32f8c18d
#
_entry.id   e1a8ac9309f1a9ad01859c6e32f8c18d
#
_cell.length_a   1.000
_cell.length_b   1.000
_cell.length_c   1.000
_cell.angle_alpha   90.00
_cell.angle_beta   90.00
_cell.angle_gamma   90.00
#
_symmetry.space_group_name_H-M   'P 1'
#
loop_
_entity.id
_entity.type
_entity.pdbx_description
1 polymer ?
#
loop_
_entity_poly.entity_id
_entity_poly.type
_entity_poly.pdbx_seq_one_letter_code
_entity_poly.pdbx_strand_id
1 'polypeptide(L)'
;DEPTIEEQPTTEESSATAVAPEATAEEGATKLKQEVEIKDVGPCKKHIKVSVSRENIDELLDKKFSELRTEATVSGFRPGKAPRRIVEKRFNKEVRREIRGQVLMASLEQLAEDYQLSPLTAPQLDPDKIEIPESGPFTYEFEVEVRPEFTLPDYKHMKLKRPVKTYSDAEVIAEERRILARFGSLIPKTDGGAELGDYLVADMTTRDGAQVLGTLKEITIQIDPRLALKDGVAPRFGEQVVGAKAGDSRVVDINLSDSAASAPLRGKTVQATLDIKEIKSIRLPEITDEFLATFGVNTQEQLREQIRVVLGRRLEYQQRQAARAQIMEQINAINKWELPRDLLQRQARSALNRRIVEMQSAGMSDDEIRGRIRLLEQDVIQSTARTLTEHFVLQKIAEEEEIDIDQDDIDLEIERIAIQSDESPRRVRARLERDDLLESLATDIVERKALDLVLQNAEYEDVPLEPDQGALATSEEQAVPGEMQDPTAPPPEVKEEKPE
;
A
#
# COMPACT_ATOMS: atom_id res chain seq x y z
N ASP A 1 16.19 -64.37 -3.69
CA ASP A 1 17.56 -64.54 -3.15
C ASP A 1 17.92 -63.28 -2.38
N GLU A 2 17.77 -63.41 -1.05
CA GLU A 2 18.40 -62.52 -0.06
C GLU A 2 19.93 -62.78 0.00
N PRO A 3 20.75 -61.90 0.56
CA PRO A 3 20.78 -61.90 2.02
C PRO A 3 20.97 -60.53 2.73
N THR A 4 20.32 -60.47 3.84
CA THR A 4 20.57 -59.81 5.10
C THR A 4 22.07 -59.64 5.45
N ILE A 5 22.48 -58.45 5.91
CA ILE A 5 23.52 -58.28 6.93
C ILE A 5 23.08 -57.16 7.91
N GLU A 6 22.86 -57.59 9.16
CA GLU A 6 22.87 -56.76 10.38
C GLU A 6 24.29 -56.28 10.65
N GLU A 7 24.41 -55.08 11.20
CA GLU A 7 25.23 -54.83 12.40
C GLU A 7 25.03 -53.40 12.93
N GLN A 8 24.60 -53.32 14.17
CA GLN A 8 24.74 -52.21 15.11
C GLN A 8 26.07 -52.32 15.87
N PRO A 9 26.39 -51.44 16.84
CA PRO A 9 26.34 -49.97 16.95
C PRO A 9 27.70 -49.41 17.43
N THR A 10 27.91 -48.11 17.39
CA THR A 10 28.79 -47.42 18.34
C THR A 10 28.32 -46.02 18.64
N THR A 11 27.98 -45.83 19.86
CA THR A 11 27.82 -44.61 20.63
C THR A 11 29.04 -43.72 20.57
N GLU A 12 28.82 -42.39 20.41
CA GLU A 12 29.52 -41.40 21.21
C GLU A 12 28.68 -40.14 21.31
N GLU A 13 28.32 -39.82 22.55
CA GLU A 13 27.69 -38.64 23.04
C GLU A 13 28.53 -37.39 22.76
N SER A 14 27.89 -36.34 22.30
CA SER A 14 28.29 -34.97 22.67
C SER A 14 27.04 -34.11 22.76
N SER A 15 26.52 -34.06 23.97
CA SER A 15 25.51 -33.09 24.40
C SER A 15 26.11 -31.68 24.40
N ALA A 16 25.65 -30.84 23.51
CA ALA A 16 25.74 -29.39 23.67
C ALA A 16 24.31 -28.86 23.87
N THR A 17 23.91 -28.85 25.11
CA THR A 17 22.72 -28.16 25.62
C THR A 17 22.94 -26.67 25.42
N ALA A 18 22.31 -26.10 24.41
CA ALA A 18 22.12 -24.66 24.34
C ALA A 18 21.05 -24.29 25.38
N VAL A 19 21.52 -23.79 26.50
CA VAL A 19 20.68 -23.13 27.50
C VAL A 19 20.25 -21.80 26.89
N ALA A 20 18.96 -21.71 26.54
CA ALA A 20 18.31 -20.43 26.37
C ALA A 20 18.36 -19.65 27.69
N PRO A 21 18.67 -18.36 27.72
CA PRO A 21 18.53 -17.60 28.94
C PRO A 21 17.03 -17.46 29.22
N GLU A 22 16.55 -18.15 30.24
CA GLU A 22 15.29 -17.81 30.89
C GLU A 22 15.37 -16.35 31.32
N ALA A 23 14.51 -15.54 30.70
CA ALA A 23 14.20 -14.24 31.22
C ALA A 23 13.52 -14.41 32.57
N THR A 24 14.27 -14.25 33.65
CA THR A 24 13.71 -14.02 34.97
C THR A 24 12.99 -12.66 34.94
N ALA A 25 11.70 -12.70 34.64
CA ALA A 25 10.79 -11.69 35.11
C ALA A 25 10.67 -11.83 36.61
N GLU A 26 10.81 -10.71 37.31
CA GLU A 26 10.41 -10.40 38.67
C GLU A 26 11.57 -9.90 39.55
N GLU A 27 11.76 -8.60 39.51
CA GLU A 27 11.92 -7.81 40.74
C GLU A 27 11.34 -6.42 40.44
N GLY A 28 10.33 -6.00 41.22
CA GLY A 28 9.57 -4.80 41.06
C GLY A 28 10.44 -3.59 40.67
N ALA A 29 10.22 -3.09 39.48
CA ALA A 29 10.92 -1.93 38.95
C ALA A 29 10.69 -0.77 39.92
N THR A 30 11.71 -0.42 40.71
CA THR A 30 11.71 0.76 41.57
C THR A 30 11.55 1.95 40.63
N LYS A 31 10.39 2.63 40.68
CA LYS A 31 10.14 3.81 39.83
C LYS A 31 11.29 4.78 40.00
N LEU A 32 11.88 5.17 38.89
CA LEU A 32 12.98 6.13 38.85
C LEU A 32 12.44 7.51 39.20
N LYS A 33 13.16 8.26 40.06
CA LYS A 33 12.87 9.67 40.30
C LYS A 33 13.34 10.47 39.10
N GLN A 34 12.42 10.79 38.19
CA GLN A 34 12.73 11.54 36.97
C GLN A 34 11.86 12.81 36.88
N GLU A 35 12.44 13.88 36.39
CA GLU A 35 11.77 15.10 36.00
C GLU A 35 11.68 15.15 34.48
N VAL A 36 10.47 15.43 33.96
CA VAL A 36 10.18 15.40 32.52
C VAL A 36 9.66 16.74 32.07
N GLU A 37 10.30 17.34 31.10
CA GLU A 37 9.83 18.51 30.37
C GLU A 37 9.37 18.10 28.98
N ILE A 38 8.09 18.32 28.64
CA ILE A 38 7.52 18.03 27.34
C ILE A 38 7.16 19.35 26.66
N LYS A 39 7.68 19.57 25.44
CA LYS A 39 7.38 20.74 24.62
C LYS A 39 6.89 20.33 23.25
N ASP A 40 5.79 20.91 22.80
CA ASP A 40 5.30 20.71 21.45
C ASP A 40 6.18 21.53 20.47
N VAL A 41 6.83 20.84 19.53
CA VAL A 41 7.75 21.44 18.54
C VAL A 41 7.08 21.53 17.17
N GLY A 42 6.01 20.77 16.96
CA GLY A 42 5.28 20.77 15.70
C GLY A 42 4.04 19.88 15.79
N PRO A 43 3.30 19.77 14.68
CA PRO A 43 2.13 18.89 14.63
C PRO A 43 2.56 17.46 14.91
N CYS A 44 1.95 16.85 15.93
CA CYS A 44 2.22 15.49 16.39
C CYS A 44 3.69 15.23 16.76
N LYS A 45 4.50 16.28 17.05
CA LYS A 45 5.90 16.15 17.37
C LYS A 45 6.19 16.78 18.71
N LYS A 46 6.69 15.99 19.67
CA LYS A 46 7.02 16.42 21.01
C LYS A 46 8.53 16.32 21.23
N HIS A 47 9.11 17.38 21.79
CA HIS A 47 10.48 17.38 22.30
C HIS A 47 10.42 17.09 23.79
N ILE A 48 11.08 16.03 24.19
CA ILE A 48 11.05 15.53 25.55
C ILE A 48 12.46 15.62 26.12
N LYS A 49 12.57 16.27 27.29
CA LYS A 49 13.78 16.33 28.07
C LYS A 49 13.54 15.63 29.40
N VAL A 50 14.35 14.63 29.68
CA VAL A 50 14.24 13.81 30.88
C VAL A 50 15.49 14.02 31.73
N SER A 51 15.31 14.20 33.03
CA SER A 51 16.38 14.33 34.04
C SER A 51 16.15 13.26 35.11
N VAL A 52 16.99 12.24 35.14
CA VAL A 52 16.96 11.17 36.14
C VAL A 52 17.84 11.58 37.34
N SER A 53 17.32 11.43 38.55
CA SER A 53 18.06 11.84 39.75
C SER A 53 19.34 11.04 39.94
N ARG A 54 20.37 11.71 40.50
CA ARG A 54 21.66 11.11 40.77
C ARG A 54 21.57 9.94 41.76
N GLU A 55 20.67 10.00 42.71
CA GLU A 55 20.48 8.98 43.74
C GLU A 55 20.21 7.60 43.10
N ASN A 56 19.28 7.51 42.13
CA ASN A 56 18.95 6.28 41.44
C ASN A 56 20.16 5.72 40.65
N ILE A 57 20.95 6.61 40.04
CA ILE A 57 22.11 6.19 39.28
C ILE A 57 23.19 5.61 40.22
N ASP A 58 23.43 6.27 41.34
CA ASP A 58 24.42 5.82 42.32
C ASP A 58 24.01 4.49 42.97
N GLU A 59 22.71 4.29 43.26
CA GLU A 59 22.17 2.98 43.72
C GLU A 59 22.44 1.86 42.73
N LEU A 60 22.14 2.10 41.45
CA LEU A 60 22.35 1.09 40.39
C LEU A 60 23.85 0.80 40.17
N LEU A 61 24.70 1.85 40.18
CA LEU A 61 26.13 1.69 40.09
C LEU A 61 26.70 0.91 41.29
N ASP A 62 26.23 1.20 42.50
CA ASP A 62 26.67 0.54 43.73
C ASP A 62 26.23 -0.95 43.73
N LYS A 63 25.02 -1.24 43.29
CA LYS A 63 24.51 -2.64 43.14
C LYS A 63 25.40 -3.38 42.16
N LYS A 64 25.64 -2.83 40.97
CA LYS A 64 26.42 -3.50 39.92
C LYS A 64 27.88 -3.70 40.29
N PHE A 65 28.52 -2.71 40.88
CA PHE A 65 29.92 -2.86 41.38
C PHE A 65 30.02 -3.87 42.51
N SER A 66 28.97 -4.02 43.34
CA SER A 66 28.93 -5.03 44.41
C SER A 66 28.78 -6.43 43.81
N GLU A 67 27.99 -6.64 42.80
CA GLU A 67 27.85 -7.88 42.03
C GLU A 67 29.21 -8.25 41.40
N LEU A 68 29.78 -7.33 40.63
CA LEU A 68 31.09 -7.53 39.98
C LEU A 68 32.22 -7.83 40.97
N ARG A 69 32.16 -7.31 42.19
CA ARG A 69 33.15 -7.62 43.19
C ARG A 69 33.13 -9.11 43.57
N THR A 70 31.99 -9.76 43.53
CA THR A 70 31.85 -11.18 43.86
C THR A 70 32.15 -12.09 42.67
N GLU A 71 31.87 -11.67 41.46
CA GLU A 71 31.92 -12.48 40.23
C GLU A 71 33.16 -12.25 39.37
N ALA A 72 33.65 -11.00 39.32
CA ALA A 72 34.69 -10.63 38.37
C ALA A 72 36.07 -11.21 38.74
N THR A 73 36.77 -11.73 37.75
CA THR A 73 38.15 -12.15 37.83
C THR A 73 39.10 -10.96 37.57
N VAL A 74 39.80 -10.55 38.58
CA VAL A 74 40.77 -9.44 38.48
C VAL A 74 42.18 -10.01 38.58
N SER A 75 43.04 -9.73 37.58
CA SER A 75 44.45 -10.19 37.61
C SER A 75 45.17 -9.82 38.89
N GLY A 76 45.75 -10.79 39.57
CA GLY A 76 46.44 -10.62 40.82
C GLY A 76 45.59 -10.81 42.09
N PHE A 77 44.29 -11.08 41.93
CA PHE A 77 43.39 -11.37 43.06
C PHE A 77 42.60 -12.64 42.81
N ARG A 78 42.31 -13.38 43.90
CA ARG A 78 41.38 -14.53 43.85
C ARG A 78 39.96 -13.98 43.59
N PRO A 79 39.10 -14.70 42.79
CA PRO A 79 37.72 -14.28 42.56
C PRO A 79 37.00 -13.89 43.85
N GLY A 80 36.31 -12.77 43.88
CA GLY A 80 35.61 -12.25 45.06
C GLY A 80 36.45 -11.57 46.13
N LYS A 81 37.77 -11.47 45.99
CA LYS A 81 38.70 -10.85 46.97
C LYS A 81 39.37 -9.54 46.46
N ALA A 82 39.01 -9.05 45.29
CA ALA A 82 39.54 -7.80 44.80
C ALA A 82 38.95 -6.60 45.59
N PRO A 83 39.80 -5.60 46.00
CA PRO A 83 39.27 -4.39 46.60
C PRO A 83 38.36 -3.64 45.66
N ARG A 84 37.23 -3.12 46.16
CA ARG A 84 36.20 -2.40 45.36
C ARG A 84 36.82 -1.32 44.45
N ARG A 85 37.75 -0.55 44.95
CA ARG A 85 38.44 0.53 44.23
C ARG A 85 39.18 0.05 42.95
N ILE A 86 39.68 -1.18 42.95
CA ILE A 86 40.34 -1.79 41.78
C ILE A 86 39.32 -2.26 40.76
N VAL A 87 38.23 -2.87 41.23
CA VAL A 87 37.09 -3.29 40.39
C VAL A 87 36.50 -2.08 39.71
N GLU A 88 36.20 -1.01 40.46
CA GLU A 88 35.65 0.25 39.89
C GLU A 88 36.60 0.83 38.85
N LYS A 89 37.90 0.94 39.13
CA LYS A 89 38.86 1.50 38.17
C LYS A 89 38.94 0.65 36.87
N ARG A 90 38.80 -0.65 36.96
CA ARG A 90 38.95 -1.53 35.81
C ARG A 90 37.69 -1.60 34.96
N PHE A 91 36.53 -1.71 35.60
CA PHE A 91 35.25 -1.93 34.95
C PHE A 91 34.37 -0.69 34.81
N ASN A 92 34.87 0.49 35.22
CA ASN A 92 34.08 1.73 35.23
C ASN A 92 33.40 2.02 33.90
N LYS A 93 34.11 1.89 32.77
CA LYS A 93 33.57 2.18 31.44
C LYS A 93 32.46 1.19 31.03
N GLU A 94 32.67 -0.09 31.31
CA GLU A 94 31.71 -1.15 30.97
C GLU A 94 30.45 -1.02 31.81
N VAL A 95 30.62 -0.85 33.14
CA VAL A 95 29.48 -0.71 34.05
C VAL A 95 28.68 0.56 33.76
N ARG A 96 29.34 1.69 33.51
CA ARG A 96 28.63 2.91 33.13
C ARG A 96 27.87 2.77 31.81
N ARG A 97 28.42 2.04 30.84
CA ARG A 97 27.74 1.76 29.58
C ARG A 97 26.51 0.89 29.78
N GLU A 98 26.63 -0.16 30.60
CA GLU A 98 25.54 -1.07 30.93
C GLU A 98 24.43 -0.35 31.70
N ILE A 99 24.78 0.34 32.78
CA ILE A 99 23.83 1.11 33.61
C ILE A 99 23.16 2.23 32.78
N ARG A 100 23.89 2.89 31.88
CA ARG A 100 23.31 3.87 30.95
C ARG A 100 22.17 3.25 30.14
N GLY A 101 22.41 2.08 29.55
CA GLY A 101 21.38 1.36 28.79
C GLY A 101 20.17 1.01 29.64
N GLN A 102 20.39 0.46 30.83
CA GLN A 102 19.33 0.07 31.77
C GLN A 102 18.49 1.29 32.23
N VAL A 103 19.14 2.38 32.65
CA VAL A 103 18.47 3.60 33.10
C VAL A 103 17.68 4.22 31.96
N LEU A 104 18.25 4.25 30.74
CA LEU A 104 17.59 4.81 29.57
C LEU A 104 16.33 4.02 29.21
N MET A 105 16.41 2.70 29.18
CA MET A 105 15.25 1.85 28.87
C MET A 105 14.16 1.96 29.94
N ALA A 106 14.53 1.83 31.23
CA ALA A 106 13.57 1.94 32.34
C ALA A 106 12.93 3.33 32.41
N SER A 107 13.70 4.38 32.12
CA SER A 107 13.19 5.78 32.09
C SER A 107 12.24 6.02 30.93
N LEU A 108 12.50 5.45 29.74
CA LEU A 108 11.61 5.56 28.58
C LEU A 108 10.31 4.76 28.79
N GLU A 109 10.39 3.57 29.38
CA GLU A 109 9.23 2.75 29.71
C GLU A 109 8.32 3.46 30.72
N GLN A 110 8.91 3.97 31.80
CA GLN A 110 8.16 4.75 32.80
C GLN A 110 7.56 6.03 32.19
N LEU A 111 8.26 6.69 31.26
CA LEU A 111 7.77 7.87 30.57
C LEU A 111 6.52 7.55 29.73
N ALA A 112 6.54 6.41 29.01
CA ALA A 112 5.41 5.96 28.21
C ALA A 112 4.18 5.68 29.06
N GLU A 113 4.36 5.05 30.24
CA GLU A 113 3.29 4.76 31.19
C GLU A 113 2.73 6.02 31.88
N ASP A 114 3.61 6.85 32.46
CA ASP A 114 3.21 7.99 33.29
C ASP A 114 2.52 9.10 32.46
N TYR A 115 2.92 9.30 31.19
CA TYR A 115 2.40 10.35 30.31
C TYR A 115 1.48 9.82 29.20
N GLN A 116 1.18 8.51 29.16
CA GLN A 116 0.35 7.89 28.14
C GLN A 116 0.76 8.28 26.71
N LEU A 117 2.07 8.42 26.51
CA LEU A 117 2.61 8.74 25.20
C LEU A 117 2.46 7.53 24.27
N SER A 118 1.78 7.73 23.16
CA SER A 118 1.65 6.71 22.11
C SER A 118 2.64 7.05 20.98
N PRO A 119 3.93 6.65 21.11
CA PRO A 119 4.92 6.96 20.11
C PRO A 119 4.65 6.18 18.82
N LEU A 120 4.71 6.86 17.67
CA LEU A 120 4.56 6.23 16.35
C LEU A 120 5.86 5.55 15.88
N THR A 121 6.98 5.92 16.48
CA THR A 121 8.29 5.35 16.18
C THR A 121 9.16 5.35 17.42
N ALA A 122 10.09 4.41 17.48
CA ALA A 122 11.09 4.42 18.53
C ALA A 122 11.84 5.77 18.55
N PRO A 123 12.07 6.36 19.73
CA PRO A 123 12.79 7.61 19.85
C PRO A 123 14.19 7.48 19.24
N GLN A 124 14.57 8.46 18.42
CA GLN A 124 15.91 8.50 17.85
C GLN A 124 16.91 9.00 18.90
N LEU A 125 17.38 8.09 19.70
CA LEU A 125 18.44 8.33 20.67
C LEU A 125 19.73 7.71 20.16
N ASP A 126 20.82 8.47 20.20
CA ASP A 126 22.16 7.94 19.97
C ASP A 126 22.78 7.59 21.34
N PRO A 127 22.77 6.33 21.75
CA PRO A 127 23.25 5.94 23.08
C PRO A 127 24.73 6.29 23.29
N ASP A 128 25.51 6.41 22.23
CA ASP A 128 26.94 6.69 22.35
C ASP A 128 27.23 8.19 22.58
N LYS A 129 26.27 9.05 22.27
CA LYS A 129 26.38 10.50 22.56
C LYS A 129 25.90 10.91 23.96
N ILE A 130 25.14 10.02 24.61
CA ILE A 130 24.56 10.27 25.93
C ILE A 130 25.49 9.64 26.97
N GLU A 131 26.17 10.45 27.79
CA GLU A 131 27.06 9.95 28.84
C GLU A 131 26.47 10.22 30.23
N ILE A 132 26.62 9.26 31.15
CA ILE A 132 26.29 9.49 32.55
C ILE A 132 27.33 10.46 33.14
N PRO A 133 26.94 11.67 33.60
CA PRO A 133 27.85 12.63 34.16
C PRO A 133 28.51 12.12 35.47
N GLU A 134 29.69 12.58 35.80
CA GLU A 134 30.37 12.19 37.05
C GLU A 134 29.65 12.72 38.29
N SER A 135 28.99 13.88 38.14
CA SER A 135 28.19 14.52 39.19
C SER A 135 26.96 15.19 38.59
N GLY A 136 25.86 15.20 39.34
CA GLY A 136 24.58 15.76 38.89
C GLY A 136 23.63 14.74 38.25
N PRO A 137 22.41 15.18 37.87
CA PRO A 137 21.41 14.32 37.29
C PRO A 137 21.79 13.82 35.88
N PHE A 138 21.31 12.68 35.48
CA PHE A 138 21.47 12.19 34.14
C PHE A 138 20.35 12.77 33.25
N THR A 139 20.74 13.64 32.32
CA THR A 139 19.81 14.36 31.46
C THR A 139 20.01 13.93 30.02
N TYR A 140 18.90 13.62 29.35
CA TYR A 140 18.87 13.36 27.91
C TYR A 140 17.63 14.00 27.29
N GLU A 141 17.70 14.25 25.99
CA GLU A 141 16.62 14.86 25.24
C GLU A 141 16.46 14.15 23.91
N PHE A 142 15.21 14.09 23.43
CA PHE A 142 14.86 13.47 22.16
C PHE A 142 13.56 14.04 21.63
N GLU A 143 13.36 13.85 20.33
CA GLU A 143 12.12 14.17 19.65
C GLU A 143 11.37 12.87 19.34
N VAL A 144 10.05 12.90 19.53
CA VAL A 144 9.20 11.76 19.24
C VAL A 144 7.94 12.22 18.51
N GLU A 145 7.54 11.47 17.50
CA GLU A 145 6.23 11.63 16.87
C GLU A 145 5.20 10.82 17.64
N VAL A 146 4.10 11.47 18.00
CA VAL A 146 2.98 10.88 18.71
C VAL A 146 1.75 10.80 17.82
N ARG A 147 0.82 9.93 18.17
CA ARG A 147 -0.46 9.85 17.46
C ARG A 147 -1.16 11.20 17.49
N PRO A 148 -1.84 11.58 16.38
CA PRO A 148 -2.60 12.81 16.32
C PRO A 148 -3.79 12.76 17.28
N GLU A 149 -4.00 13.84 18.02
CA GLU A 149 -5.17 14.01 18.86
C GLU A 149 -6.27 14.70 18.05
N PHE A 150 -7.40 14.03 17.85
CA PHE A 150 -8.57 14.58 17.18
C PHE A 150 -9.85 13.99 17.81
N THR A 151 -10.97 14.69 17.64
CA THR A 151 -12.27 14.22 18.08
C THR A 151 -12.98 13.52 16.95
N LEU A 152 -13.51 12.31 17.20
CA LEU A 152 -14.33 11.62 16.21
C LEU A 152 -15.67 12.34 16.05
N PRO A 153 -16.18 12.49 14.82
CA PRO A 153 -17.57 12.91 14.59
C PRO A 153 -18.53 11.79 15.01
N ASP A 154 -19.82 12.09 15.02
CA ASP A 154 -20.85 11.06 15.20
C ASP A 154 -20.85 10.15 13.95
N TYR A 155 -20.19 8.98 14.08
CA TYR A 155 -20.05 7.99 13.01
C TYR A 155 -21.15 6.92 13.04
N LYS A 156 -22.00 6.87 14.09
CA LYS A 156 -23.02 5.82 14.25
C LYS A 156 -24.26 6.01 13.39
N HIS A 157 -24.53 7.23 12.91
CA HIS A 157 -25.70 7.57 12.10
C HIS A 157 -25.33 8.36 10.84
N MET A 158 -24.19 8.03 10.25
CA MET A 158 -23.75 8.66 9.02
C MET A 158 -24.71 8.36 7.88
N LYS A 159 -25.11 9.40 7.15
CA LYS A 159 -25.92 9.26 5.95
C LYS A 159 -25.03 8.93 4.77
N LEU A 160 -25.20 7.74 4.21
CA LEU A 160 -24.41 7.24 3.09
C LEU A 160 -25.30 6.97 1.90
N LYS A 161 -24.86 7.42 0.73
CA LYS A 161 -25.52 7.11 -0.54
C LYS A 161 -25.05 5.73 -1.00
N ARG A 162 -25.98 4.80 -1.11
CA ARG A 162 -25.72 3.43 -1.57
C ARG A 162 -26.16 3.31 -3.03
N PRO A 163 -25.24 3.12 -3.99
CA PRO A 163 -25.61 2.88 -5.37
C PRO A 163 -26.32 1.52 -5.48
N VAL A 164 -27.55 1.54 -5.99
CA VAL A 164 -28.35 0.32 -6.20
C VAL A 164 -28.63 0.13 -7.67
N LYS A 165 -28.54 -1.12 -8.12
CA LYS A 165 -28.88 -1.53 -9.49
C LYS A 165 -29.46 -2.91 -9.49
N THR A 166 -30.58 -3.08 -10.21
CA THR A 166 -31.12 -4.40 -10.52
C THR A 166 -30.75 -4.73 -11.96
N TYR A 167 -30.02 -5.82 -12.16
CA TYR A 167 -29.60 -6.24 -13.49
C TYR A 167 -30.77 -6.92 -14.21
N SER A 168 -31.12 -6.39 -15.36
CA SER A 168 -32.14 -6.98 -16.27
C SER A 168 -31.54 -8.18 -17.00
N ASP A 169 -32.42 -9.06 -17.51
CA ASP A 169 -32.00 -10.20 -18.35
C ASP A 169 -31.22 -9.75 -19.59
N ALA A 170 -31.57 -8.60 -20.16
CA ALA A 170 -30.84 -8.03 -21.29
C ALA A 170 -29.39 -7.68 -20.95
N GLU A 171 -29.15 -7.15 -19.74
CA GLU A 171 -27.80 -6.82 -19.27
C GLU A 171 -27.00 -8.08 -18.95
N VAL A 172 -27.63 -9.12 -18.39
CA VAL A 172 -27.01 -10.42 -18.16
C VAL A 172 -26.60 -11.06 -19.50
N ILE A 173 -27.44 -11.01 -20.52
CA ILE A 173 -27.12 -11.52 -21.86
C ILE A 173 -25.99 -10.69 -22.50
N ALA A 174 -25.99 -9.38 -22.32
CA ALA A 174 -24.90 -8.53 -22.81
C ALA A 174 -23.56 -8.89 -22.15
N GLU A 175 -23.57 -9.14 -20.84
CA GLU A 175 -22.37 -9.55 -20.12
C GLU A 175 -21.94 -10.98 -20.51
N GLU A 176 -22.88 -11.91 -20.69
CA GLU A 176 -22.62 -13.24 -21.26
C GLU A 176 -21.89 -13.11 -22.60
N ARG A 177 -22.42 -12.29 -23.51
CA ARG A 177 -21.80 -12.03 -24.81
C ARG A 177 -20.39 -11.46 -24.68
N ARG A 178 -20.16 -10.56 -23.71
CA ARG A 178 -18.86 -9.99 -23.45
C ARG A 178 -17.84 -11.02 -22.95
N ILE A 179 -18.28 -11.93 -22.07
CA ILE A 179 -17.44 -13.04 -21.58
C ILE A 179 -17.12 -14.00 -22.74
N LEU A 180 -18.12 -14.39 -23.51
CA LEU A 180 -17.96 -15.30 -24.65
C LEU A 180 -17.07 -14.70 -25.77
N ALA A 181 -17.10 -13.39 -25.94
CA ALA A 181 -16.28 -12.68 -26.92
C ALA A 181 -14.77 -12.90 -26.71
N ARG A 182 -14.33 -13.12 -25.45
CA ARG A 182 -12.93 -13.44 -25.14
C ARG A 182 -12.44 -14.76 -25.72
N PHE A 183 -13.35 -15.67 -26.00
CA PHE A 183 -13.09 -16.98 -26.58
C PHE A 183 -13.47 -17.03 -28.08
N GLY A 184 -13.92 -15.89 -28.61
CA GLY A 184 -14.31 -15.75 -30.00
C GLY A 184 -13.12 -15.61 -30.95
N SER A 185 -13.40 -15.75 -32.24
CA SER A 185 -12.46 -15.51 -33.31
C SER A 185 -12.81 -14.24 -34.10
N LEU A 186 -11.81 -13.47 -34.47
CA LEU A 186 -12.00 -12.29 -35.30
C LEU A 186 -12.15 -12.74 -36.75
N ILE A 187 -13.28 -12.38 -37.36
CA ILE A 187 -13.56 -12.64 -38.78
C ILE A 187 -13.74 -11.31 -39.52
N PRO A 188 -13.26 -11.19 -40.77
CA PRO A 188 -13.51 -9.98 -41.57
C PRO A 188 -15.01 -9.80 -41.79
N LYS A 189 -15.49 -8.54 -41.55
CA LYS A 189 -16.88 -8.14 -41.81
C LYS A 189 -16.94 -7.49 -43.18
N THR A 190 -17.51 -8.23 -44.17
CA THR A 190 -17.64 -7.76 -45.54
C THR A 190 -18.91 -6.98 -45.80
N ASP A 191 -19.97 -7.24 -45.03
CA ASP A 191 -21.27 -6.61 -45.17
C ASP A 191 -21.65 -5.75 -43.98
N GLY A 192 -22.25 -4.58 -44.26
CA GLY A 192 -22.68 -3.66 -43.23
C GLY A 192 -21.61 -2.60 -42.84
N GLY A 193 -21.93 -1.79 -41.84
CA GLY A 193 -21.03 -0.83 -41.23
C GLY A 193 -20.48 -1.35 -39.91
N ALA A 194 -19.50 -0.64 -39.35
CA ALA A 194 -18.93 -0.90 -38.05
C ALA A 194 -19.98 -0.77 -36.94
N GLU A 195 -20.05 -1.71 -36.04
CA GLU A 195 -20.94 -1.73 -34.88
C GLU A 195 -20.14 -1.75 -33.57
N LEU A 196 -20.80 -1.41 -32.46
CA LEU A 196 -20.17 -1.54 -31.14
C LEU A 196 -19.80 -3.00 -30.87
N GLY A 197 -18.55 -3.23 -30.44
CA GLY A 197 -17.99 -4.54 -30.20
C GLY A 197 -17.19 -5.12 -31.38
N ASP A 198 -17.27 -4.53 -32.59
CA ASP A 198 -16.41 -4.87 -33.70
C ASP A 198 -14.98 -4.33 -33.48
N TYR A 199 -14.04 -4.81 -34.30
CA TYR A 199 -12.66 -4.33 -34.31
C TYR A 199 -12.36 -3.59 -35.61
N LEU A 200 -11.68 -2.47 -35.49
CA LEU A 200 -11.15 -1.71 -36.62
C LEU A 200 -9.66 -1.99 -36.77
N VAL A 201 -9.23 -2.24 -37.98
CA VAL A 201 -7.83 -2.12 -38.38
C VAL A 201 -7.69 -0.83 -39.18
N ALA A 202 -6.98 0.14 -38.65
CA ALA A 202 -6.90 1.46 -39.22
C ALA A 202 -5.50 2.08 -39.08
N ASP A 203 -5.19 3.04 -39.95
CA ASP A 203 -4.08 3.97 -39.72
C ASP A 203 -4.62 5.19 -38.98
N MET A 204 -3.96 5.59 -37.90
CA MET A 204 -4.36 6.75 -37.09
C MET A 204 -3.35 7.87 -37.28
N THR A 205 -3.82 9.04 -37.72
CA THR A 205 -3.01 10.25 -37.82
C THR A 205 -3.57 11.31 -36.87
N THR A 206 -2.79 11.68 -35.86
CA THR A 206 -3.17 12.68 -34.85
C THR A 206 -2.66 14.06 -35.26
N ARG A 207 -3.50 15.09 -35.10
CA ARG A 207 -3.23 16.49 -35.49
C ARG A 207 -3.67 17.46 -34.41
N ASP A 208 -2.91 18.55 -34.28
CA ASP A 208 -3.32 19.78 -33.58
C ASP A 208 -3.47 20.89 -34.64
N GLY A 209 -4.69 21.13 -35.06
CA GLY A 209 -4.98 22.01 -36.19
C GLY A 209 -4.31 21.54 -37.50
N ALA A 210 -3.36 22.32 -38.04
CA ALA A 210 -2.62 21.95 -39.25
C ALA A 210 -1.36 21.08 -39.01
N GLN A 211 -0.92 20.98 -37.79
CA GLN A 211 0.30 20.25 -37.44
C GLN A 211 0.01 18.75 -37.17
N VAL A 212 0.72 17.87 -37.90
CA VAL A 212 0.69 16.44 -37.65
C VAL A 212 1.58 16.14 -36.42
N LEU A 213 0.98 15.51 -35.40
CA LEU A 213 1.67 15.14 -34.16
C LEU A 213 2.26 13.73 -34.25
N GLY A 214 1.57 12.83 -34.94
CA GLY A 214 2.00 11.46 -35.08
C GLY A 214 1.14 10.65 -36.03
N THR A 215 1.67 9.53 -36.50
CA THR A 215 0.95 8.58 -37.34
C THR A 215 1.28 7.17 -36.86
N LEU A 216 0.24 6.38 -36.57
CA LEU A 216 0.30 4.96 -36.25
C LEU A 216 -0.31 4.18 -37.39
N LYS A 217 0.33 3.06 -37.78
CA LYS A 217 -0.13 2.24 -38.88
C LYS A 217 -0.64 0.90 -38.38
N GLU A 218 -1.74 0.46 -39.02
CA GLU A 218 -2.32 -0.88 -38.80
C GLU A 218 -2.66 -1.19 -37.33
N ILE A 219 -3.14 -0.18 -36.60
CA ILE A 219 -3.59 -0.39 -35.24
C ILE A 219 -4.93 -1.14 -35.24
N THR A 220 -5.09 -2.06 -34.29
CA THR A 220 -6.34 -2.79 -34.09
C THR A 220 -7.02 -2.25 -32.84
N ILE A 221 -8.21 -1.69 -33.01
CA ILE A 221 -8.96 -1.05 -31.92
C ILE A 221 -10.36 -1.68 -31.85
N GLN A 222 -10.81 -2.05 -30.65
CA GLN A 222 -12.20 -2.44 -30.44
C GLN A 222 -13.09 -1.20 -30.44
N ILE A 223 -14.25 -1.29 -31.04
CA ILE A 223 -15.23 -0.21 -31.08
C ILE A 223 -16.08 -0.28 -29.81
N ASP A 224 -15.72 0.51 -28.85
CA ASP A 224 -16.51 0.75 -27.64
C ASP A 224 -16.98 2.20 -27.57
N PRO A 225 -17.94 2.57 -26.74
CA PRO A 225 -18.39 3.95 -26.61
C PRO A 225 -17.24 4.94 -26.38
N ARG A 226 -16.20 4.51 -25.64
CA ARG A 226 -14.99 5.32 -25.35
C ARG A 226 -13.73 4.53 -25.67
N LEU A 227 -12.67 5.23 -26.02
CA LEU A 227 -11.34 4.64 -26.25
C LEU A 227 -10.31 5.31 -25.34
N ALA A 228 -9.61 4.51 -24.52
CA ALA A 228 -8.45 4.95 -23.76
C ALA A 228 -7.17 4.57 -24.51
N LEU A 229 -6.33 5.58 -24.71
CA LEU A 229 -4.95 5.48 -25.17
C LEU A 229 -4.02 5.74 -23.99
N LYS A 230 -2.75 5.39 -24.08
CA LYS A 230 -1.77 5.64 -22.99
C LYS A 230 -1.70 7.09 -22.54
N ASP A 231 -1.91 8.02 -23.46
CA ASP A 231 -1.76 9.46 -23.28
C ASP A 231 -3.05 10.27 -23.41
N GLY A 232 -4.21 9.63 -23.60
CA GLY A 232 -5.47 10.33 -23.75
C GLY A 232 -6.69 9.45 -23.81
N VAL A 233 -7.87 10.07 -23.83
CA VAL A 233 -9.16 9.38 -23.92
C VAL A 233 -10.02 10.03 -25.01
N ALA A 234 -10.59 9.23 -25.88
CA ALA A 234 -11.62 9.64 -26.83
C ALA A 234 -13.01 9.33 -26.23
N PRO A 235 -13.71 10.31 -25.67
CA PRO A 235 -14.93 10.08 -24.88
C PRO A 235 -16.15 9.71 -25.72
N ARG A 236 -16.13 10.00 -27.02
CA ARG A 236 -17.22 9.72 -27.97
C ARG A 236 -16.77 8.86 -29.15
N PHE A 237 -15.80 7.98 -28.92
CA PHE A 237 -15.20 7.14 -29.94
C PHE A 237 -16.23 6.34 -30.72
N GLY A 238 -17.11 5.59 -30.02
CA GLY A 238 -18.13 4.79 -30.63
C GLY A 238 -19.09 5.57 -31.53
N GLU A 239 -19.55 6.75 -31.07
CA GLU A 239 -20.46 7.60 -31.84
C GLU A 239 -19.82 8.10 -33.13
N GLN A 240 -18.52 8.38 -33.12
CA GLN A 240 -17.80 8.93 -34.28
C GLN A 240 -17.41 7.86 -35.31
N VAL A 241 -17.38 6.58 -34.90
CA VAL A 241 -16.86 5.48 -35.72
C VAL A 241 -17.94 4.49 -36.17
N VAL A 242 -19.02 4.32 -35.40
CA VAL A 242 -20.14 3.42 -35.76
C VAL A 242 -20.71 3.80 -37.14
N GLY A 243 -21.02 2.78 -37.95
CA GLY A 243 -21.53 2.93 -39.31
C GLY A 243 -20.44 3.15 -40.38
N ALA A 244 -19.17 3.27 -40.00
CA ALA A 244 -18.07 3.38 -40.95
C ALA A 244 -17.86 2.06 -41.74
N LYS A 245 -17.31 2.15 -42.94
CA LYS A 245 -16.98 1.01 -43.80
C LYS A 245 -15.48 0.94 -44.05
N ALA A 246 -15.02 -0.21 -44.49
CA ALA A 246 -13.66 -0.33 -44.97
C ALA A 246 -13.38 0.65 -46.12
N GLY A 247 -12.31 1.43 -46.01
CA GLY A 247 -11.96 2.51 -46.94
C GLY A 247 -12.44 3.91 -46.51
N ASP A 248 -13.26 4.01 -45.45
CA ASP A 248 -13.69 5.30 -44.92
C ASP A 248 -12.62 5.93 -44.01
N SER A 249 -12.60 7.28 -44.00
CA SER A 249 -11.84 8.07 -43.01
C SER A 249 -12.80 8.68 -42.00
N ARG A 250 -12.48 8.53 -40.72
CA ARG A 250 -13.25 9.06 -39.59
C ARG A 250 -12.38 9.95 -38.71
N VAL A 251 -12.95 11.04 -38.21
CA VAL A 251 -12.25 11.95 -37.30
C VAL A 251 -12.76 11.71 -35.88
N VAL A 252 -11.84 11.55 -34.96
CA VAL A 252 -12.11 11.26 -33.54
C VAL A 252 -11.42 12.30 -32.69
N ASP A 253 -12.15 12.85 -31.73
CA ASP A 253 -11.62 13.80 -30.76
C ASP A 253 -10.99 13.05 -29.57
N ILE A 254 -9.71 13.34 -29.27
CA ILE A 254 -8.97 12.73 -28.17
C ILE A 254 -8.61 13.82 -27.17
N ASN A 255 -9.01 13.67 -25.92
CA ASN A 255 -8.60 14.51 -24.81
C ASN A 255 -7.30 13.97 -24.25
N LEU A 256 -6.21 14.69 -24.43
CA LEU A 256 -4.89 14.29 -23.91
C LEU A 256 -4.84 14.51 -22.40
N SER A 257 -4.28 13.53 -21.71
CA SER A 257 -4.06 13.56 -20.27
C SER A 257 -2.73 14.24 -19.91
N ASP A 258 -2.46 14.41 -18.62
CA ASP A 258 -1.18 14.91 -18.13
C ASP A 258 -0.01 13.96 -18.43
N SER A 259 -0.30 12.70 -18.85
CA SER A 259 0.70 11.72 -19.30
C SER A 259 1.13 11.90 -20.76
N ALA A 260 0.59 12.89 -21.49
CA ALA A 260 1.03 13.16 -22.85
C ALA A 260 2.51 13.59 -22.90
N ALA A 261 3.25 13.05 -23.87
CA ALA A 261 4.68 13.28 -24.04
C ALA A 261 5.01 14.78 -24.18
N SER A 262 4.19 15.53 -24.89
CA SER A 262 4.40 16.95 -25.14
C SER A 262 3.67 17.82 -24.10
N ALA A 263 4.42 18.51 -23.24
CA ALA A 263 3.88 19.39 -22.20
C ALA A 263 2.88 20.45 -22.71
N PRO A 264 3.07 21.09 -23.87
CA PRO A 264 2.11 22.06 -24.42
C PRO A 264 0.77 21.45 -24.83
N LEU A 265 0.68 20.14 -25.01
CA LEU A 265 -0.52 19.42 -25.46
C LEU A 265 -1.32 18.82 -24.31
N ARG A 266 -0.78 18.80 -23.10
CA ARG A 266 -1.47 18.25 -21.92
C ARG A 266 -2.78 18.95 -21.65
N GLY A 267 -3.84 18.18 -21.40
CA GLY A 267 -5.19 18.71 -21.17
C GLY A 267 -5.88 19.28 -22.42
N LYS A 268 -5.26 19.23 -23.59
CA LYS A 268 -5.87 19.69 -24.85
C LYS A 268 -6.63 18.57 -25.53
N THR A 269 -7.63 18.95 -26.34
CA THR A 269 -8.30 18.05 -27.26
C THR A 269 -7.62 18.13 -28.62
N VAL A 270 -7.17 16.99 -29.12
CA VAL A 270 -6.57 16.83 -30.44
C VAL A 270 -7.47 15.97 -31.34
N GLN A 271 -7.30 16.09 -32.65
CA GLN A 271 -8.08 15.31 -33.60
C GLN A 271 -7.25 14.20 -34.19
N ALA A 272 -7.76 12.97 -34.14
CA ALA A 272 -7.19 11.83 -34.81
C ALA A 272 -8.03 11.44 -36.02
N THR A 273 -7.42 11.35 -37.19
CA THR A 273 -8.04 10.81 -38.40
C THR A 273 -7.73 9.32 -38.44
N LEU A 274 -8.77 8.48 -38.52
CA LEU A 274 -8.69 7.04 -38.65
C LEU A 274 -9.01 6.66 -40.09
N ASP A 275 -8.02 6.15 -40.82
CA ASP A 275 -8.19 5.61 -42.17
C ASP A 275 -8.42 4.09 -42.02
N ILE A 276 -9.69 3.68 -42.14
CA ILE A 276 -10.14 2.33 -41.84
C ILE A 276 -9.78 1.39 -43.00
N LYS A 277 -8.93 0.41 -42.74
CA LYS A 277 -8.54 -0.59 -43.73
C LYS A 277 -9.47 -1.79 -43.73
N GLU A 278 -9.78 -2.29 -42.52
CA GLU A 278 -10.55 -3.51 -42.36
C GLU A 278 -11.43 -3.42 -41.11
N ILE A 279 -12.60 -4.02 -41.19
CA ILE A 279 -13.49 -4.19 -40.04
C ILE A 279 -13.60 -5.68 -39.76
N LYS A 280 -13.40 -6.07 -38.49
CA LYS A 280 -13.52 -7.45 -38.03
C LYS A 280 -14.60 -7.55 -36.98
N SER A 281 -15.47 -8.54 -37.14
CA SER A 281 -16.46 -8.88 -36.10
C SER A 281 -16.00 -10.08 -35.29
N ILE A 282 -16.48 -10.17 -34.04
CA ILE A 282 -16.20 -11.32 -33.20
C ILE A 282 -17.25 -12.39 -33.51
N ARG A 283 -16.80 -13.52 -34.03
CA ARG A 283 -17.60 -14.73 -34.05
C ARG A 283 -17.50 -15.41 -32.70
N LEU A 284 -18.63 -15.45 -31.99
CA LEU A 284 -18.70 -16.12 -30.70
C LEU A 284 -18.48 -17.63 -30.88
N PRO A 285 -17.88 -18.30 -29.88
CA PRO A 285 -17.73 -19.75 -29.89
C PRO A 285 -19.13 -20.43 -29.85
N GLU A 286 -19.21 -21.63 -30.38
CA GLU A 286 -20.39 -22.45 -30.20
C GLU A 286 -20.47 -22.90 -28.73
N ILE A 287 -21.67 -22.74 -28.15
CA ILE A 287 -21.89 -23.10 -26.74
C ILE A 287 -22.17 -24.61 -26.71
N THR A 288 -21.09 -25.39 -26.60
CA THR A 288 -21.17 -26.86 -26.44
C THR A 288 -21.11 -27.24 -24.96
N ASP A 289 -21.52 -28.45 -24.62
CA ASP A 289 -21.45 -28.97 -23.25
C ASP A 289 -19.98 -28.97 -22.74
N GLU A 290 -19.03 -29.27 -23.63
CA GLU A 290 -17.58 -29.22 -23.30
C GLU A 290 -17.12 -27.81 -23.00
N PHE A 291 -17.61 -26.83 -23.75
CA PHE A 291 -17.31 -25.42 -23.52
C PHE A 291 -17.94 -24.94 -22.21
N LEU A 292 -19.15 -25.29 -21.90
CA LEU A 292 -19.81 -24.96 -20.63
C LEU A 292 -19.09 -25.60 -19.44
N ALA A 293 -18.57 -26.82 -19.60
CA ALA A 293 -17.79 -27.48 -18.56
C ALA A 293 -16.52 -26.70 -18.17
N THR A 294 -15.95 -25.90 -19.07
CA THR A 294 -14.78 -25.01 -18.72
C THR A 294 -15.15 -23.94 -17.71
N PHE A 295 -16.42 -23.56 -17.63
CA PHE A 295 -16.95 -22.63 -16.62
C PHE A 295 -17.54 -23.37 -15.40
N GLY A 296 -17.48 -24.70 -15.37
CA GLY A 296 -18.03 -25.50 -14.28
C GLY A 296 -19.58 -25.57 -14.28
N VAL A 297 -20.21 -25.35 -15.44
CA VAL A 297 -21.66 -25.37 -15.60
C VAL A 297 -22.08 -26.38 -16.68
N ASN A 298 -23.33 -26.88 -16.62
CA ASN A 298 -23.84 -27.82 -17.56
C ASN A 298 -24.85 -27.22 -18.56
N THR A 299 -25.37 -26.02 -18.26
CA THR A 299 -26.35 -25.32 -19.10
C THR A 299 -26.04 -23.83 -19.20
N GLN A 300 -26.51 -23.25 -20.33
CA GLN A 300 -26.39 -21.80 -20.52
C GLN A 300 -27.15 -20.99 -19.47
N GLU A 301 -28.26 -21.51 -18.94
CA GLU A 301 -29.01 -20.88 -17.86
C GLU A 301 -28.20 -20.83 -16.57
N GLN A 302 -27.46 -21.89 -16.24
CA GLN A 302 -26.54 -21.90 -15.09
C GLN A 302 -25.40 -20.89 -15.27
N LEU A 303 -24.90 -20.72 -16.49
CA LEU A 303 -23.92 -19.71 -16.79
C LEU A 303 -24.46 -18.28 -16.52
N ARG A 304 -25.70 -18.02 -17.00
CA ARG A 304 -26.36 -16.73 -16.73
C ARG A 304 -26.61 -16.49 -15.24
N GLU A 305 -26.94 -17.52 -14.49
CA GLU A 305 -27.14 -17.42 -13.05
C GLU A 305 -25.80 -17.12 -12.35
N GLN A 306 -24.69 -17.75 -12.72
CA GLN A 306 -23.36 -17.41 -12.24
C GLN A 306 -23.00 -15.96 -12.58
N ILE A 307 -23.31 -15.49 -13.78
CA ILE A 307 -23.08 -14.09 -14.19
C ILE A 307 -23.88 -13.14 -13.28
N ARG A 308 -25.15 -13.43 -12.96
CA ARG A 308 -25.93 -12.63 -12.01
C ARG A 308 -25.25 -12.55 -10.64
N VAL A 309 -24.76 -13.68 -10.13
CA VAL A 309 -24.04 -13.73 -8.85
C VAL A 309 -22.75 -12.88 -8.92
N VAL A 310 -22.00 -12.97 -10.01
CA VAL A 310 -20.77 -12.18 -10.19
C VAL A 310 -21.09 -10.68 -10.27
N LEU A 311 -22.11 -10.30 -11.02
CA LEU A 311 -22.58 -8.91 -11.12
C LEU A 311 -23.07 -8.38 -9.77
N GLY A 312 -23.79 -9.21 -8.99
CA GLY A 312 -24.20 -8.89 -7.63
C GLY A 312 -23.01 -8.62 -6.71
N ARG A 313 -22.03 -9.50 -6.69
CA ARG A 313 -20.78 -9.32 -5.91
C ARG A 313 -20.00 -8.07 -6.32
N ARG A 314 -19.96 -7.77 -7.62
CA ARG A 314 -19.33 -6.54 -8.13
C ARG A 314 -20.06 -5.30 -7.62
N LEU A 315 -21.39 -5.32 -7.62
CA LEU A 315 -22.19 -4.23 -7.06
C LEU A 315 -21.97 -4.06 -5.57
N GLU A 316 -21.97 -5.15 -4.78
CA GLU A 316 -21.68 -5.12 -3.35
C GLU A 316 -20.29 -4.53 -3.07
N TYR A 317 -19.31 -4.92 -3.85
CA TYR A 317 -17.96 -4.34 -3.75
C TYR A 317 -17.96 -2.84 -4.04
N GLN A 318 -18.64 -2.39 -5.11
CA GLN A 318 -18.79 -0.97 -5.44
C GLN A 318 -19.53 -0.20 -4.33
N GLN A 319 -20.56 -0.78 -3.75
CA GLN A 319 -21.30 -0.20 -2.62
C GLN A 319 -20.39 0.00 -1.41
N ARG A 320 -19.60 -1.00 -1.04
CA ARG A 320 -18.64 -0.90 0.06
C ARG A 320 -17.57 0.16 -0.20
N GLN A 321 -17.02 0.22 -1.40
CA GLN A 321 -16.03 1.24 -1.76
C GLN A 321 -16.62 2.66 -1.75
N ALA A 322 -17.82 2.83 -2.29
CA ALA A 322 -18.52 4.11 -2.26
C ALA A 322 -18.85 4.55 -0.82
N ALA A 323 -19.30 3.64 0.02
CA ALA A 323 -19.58 3.92 1.43
C ALA A 323 -18.30 4.29 2.19
N ARG A 324 -17.21 3.53 2.00
CA ARG A 324 -15.90 3.83 2.60
C ARG A 324 -15.40 5.23 2.21
N ALA A 325 -15.46 5.57 0.92
CA ALA A 325 -15.05 6.88 0.43
C ALA A 325 -15.86 8.02 1.06
N GLN A 326 -17.19 7.85 1.18
CA GLN A 326 -18.08 8.83 1.79
C GLN A 326 -17.84 9.00 3.29
N ILE A 327 -17.58 7.90 4.03
CA ILE A 327 -17.21 7.95 5.45
C ILE A 327 -15.95 8.79 5.61
N MET A 328 -14.91 8.50 4.84
CA MET A 328 -13.64 9.22 4.92
C MET A 328 -13.78 10.69 4.51
N GLU A 329 -14.58 10.99 3.50
CA GLU A 329 -14.87 12.37 3.09
C GLU A 329 -15.59 13.15 4.19
N GLN A 330 -16.62 12.57 4.82
CA GLN A 330 -17.35 13.22 5.91
C GLN A 330 -16.46 13.43 7.14
N ILE A 331 -15.64 12.46 7.51
CA ILE A 331 -14.71 12.59 8.64
C ILE A 331 -13.66 13.67 8.36
N ASN A 332 -13.08 13.68 7.17
CA ASN A 332 -12.08 14.67 6.78
C ASN A 332 -12.64 16.10 6.67
N ALA A 333 -13.94 16.24 6.30
CA ALA A 333 -14.58 17.55 6.23
C ALA A 333 -14.76 18.21 7.60
N ILE A 334 -14.94 17.41 8.65
CA ILE A 334 -15.16 17.88 10.02
C ILE A 334 -13.84 18.14 10.74
N ASN A 335 -12.84 17.31 10.55
CA ASN A 335 -11.59 17.34 11.28
C ASN A 335 -10.44 17.88 10.41
N LYS A 336 -9.95 19.08 10.76
CA LYS A 336 -8.73 19.66 10.18
C LYS A 336 -7.56 19.44 11.15
N TRP A 337 -7.05 18.23 11.20
CA TRP A 337 -5.85 17.92 11.96
C TRP A 337 -4.67 17.69 11.02
N GLU A 338 -3.47 17.97 11.51
CA GLU A 338 -2.26 17.77 10.72
C GLU A 338 -1.66 16.39 10.99
N LEU A 339 -1.25 15.73 9.93
CA LEU A 339 -0.58 14.44 9.99
C LEU A 339 0.86 14.58 10.51
N PRO A 340 1.42 13.55 11.18
CA PRO A 340 2.83 13.50 11.52
C PRO A 340 3.68 13.57 10.25
N ARG A 341 4.49 14.64 10.13
CA ARG A 341 5.20 14.95 8.87
C ARG A 341 6.28 13.94 8.56
N ASP A 342 7.04 13.51 9.56
CA ASP A 342 8.16 12.59 9.36
C ASP A 342 7.62 11.18 9.00
N LEU A 343 6.51 10.75 9.61
CA LEU A 343 5.82 9.51 9.27
C LEU A 343 5.29 9.56 7.83
N LEU A 344 4.59 10.63 7.46
CA LEU A 344 4.08 10.82 6.10
C LEU A 344 5.20 10.74 5.07
N GLN A 345 6.31 11.43 5.31
CA GLN A 345 7.45 11.41 4.39
C GLN A 345 8.11 10.03 4.28
N ARG A 346 8.26 9.31 5.41
CA ARG A 346 8.81 7.94 5.39
C ARG A 346 7.92 6.99 4.61
N GLN A 347 6.61 7.01 4.88
CA GLN A 347 5.65 6.15 4.20
C GLN A 347 5.54 6.49 2.70
N ALA A 348 5.48 7.78 2.36
CA ALA A 348 5.45 8.22 0.97
C ALA A 348 6.73 7.80 0.22
N ARG A 349 7.89 7.90 0.85
CA ARG A 349 9.16 7.44 0.24
C ARG A 349 9.16 5.93 0.01
N SER A 350 8.67 5.15 0.97
CA SER A 350 8.55 3.69 0.82
C SER A 350 7.57 3.31 -0.28
N ALA A 351 6.43 3.98 -0.36
CA ALA A 351 5.44 3.78 -1.42
C ALA A 351 5.98 4.15 -2.81
N LEU A 352 6.71 5.27 -2.91
CA LEU A 352 7.36 5.69 -4.15
C LEU A 352 8.40 4.67 -4.61
N ASN A 353 9.26 4.20 -3.70
CA ASN A 353 10.26 3.17 -4.03
C ASN A 353 9.61 1.89 -4.53
N ARG A 354 8.52 1.44 -3.89
CA ARG A 354 7.76 0.27 -4.36
C ARG A 354 7.20 0.49 -5.76
N ARG A 355 6.66 1.67 -6.02
CA ARG A 355 6.12 2.03 -7.34
C ARG A 355 7.21 2.05 -8.43
N ILE A 356 8.41 2.55 -8.08
CA ILE A 356 9.57 2.53 -8.98
C ILE A 356 9.97 1.08 -9.32
N VAL A 357 10.06 0.21 -8.32
CA VAL A 357 10.38 -1.21 -8.53
C VAL A 357 9.32 -1.91 -9.40
N GLU A 358 8.04 -1.61 -9.20
CA GLU A 358 6.95 -2.12 -10.05
C GLU A 358 7.11 -1.67 -11.50
N MET A 359 7.43 -0.40 -11.74
CA MET A 359 7.66 0.14 -13.09
C MET A 359 8.90 -0.49 -13.76
N GLN A 360 9.99 -0.68 -13.01
CA GLN A 360 11.18 -1.38 -13.50
C GLN A 360 10.87 -2.83 -13.87
N SER A 361 10.09 -3.52 -13.04
CA SER A 361 9.65 -4.89 -13.29
C SER A 361 8.71 -5.00 -14.49
N ALA A 362 7.96 -3.94 -14.79
CA ALA A 362 7.13 -3.81 -15.99
C ALA A 362 7.93 -3.44 -17.26
N GLY A 363 9.27 -3.31 -17.15
CA GLY A 363 10.16 -3.06 -18.29
C GLY A 363 10.33 -1.59 -18.67
N MET A 364 9.91 -0.64 -17.84
CA MET A 364 10.16 0.78 -18.06
C MET A 364 11.64 1.12 -17.89
N SER A 365 12.16 1.97 -18.76
CA SER A 365 13.53 2.48 -18.66
C SER A 365 13.69 3.49 -17.51
N ASP A 366 14.91 3.64 -17.01
CA ASP A 366 15.22 4.61 -15.94
C ASP A 366 14.93 6.07 -16.35
N ASP A 367 15.03 6.39 -17.65
CA ASP A 367 14.74 7.73 -18.16
C ASP A 367 13.22 8.02 -18.18
N GLU A 368 12.42 7.05 -18.56
CA GLU A 368 10.95 7.16 -18.49
C GLU A 368 10.46 7.27 -17.04
N ILE A 369 11.07 6.53 -16.11
CA ILE A 369 10.77 6.62 -14.69
C ILE A 369 11.12 8.00 -14.15
N ARG A 370 12.31 8.54 -14.49
CA ARG A 370 12.73 9.89 -14.07
C ARG A 370 11.81 10.98 -14.59
N GLY A 371 11.31 10.85 -15.81
CA GLY A 371 10.34 11.80 -16.36
C GLY A 371 8.98 11.82 -15.62
N ARG A 372 8.61 10.72 -14.96
CA ARG A 372 7.34 10.59 -14.22
C ARG A 372 7.46 10.82 -12.72
N ILE A 373 8.67 10.78 -12.17
CA ILE A 373 8.90 10.70 -10.71
C ILE A 373 8.25 11.86 -9.95
N ARG A 374 8.26 13.08 -10.48
CA ARG A 374 7.69 14.26 -9.80
C ARG A 374 6.16 14.24 -9.74
N LEU A 375 5.50 13.75 -10.79
CA LEU A 375 4.05 13.58 -10.77
C LEU A 375 3.68 12.46 -9.80
N LEU A 376 4.45 11.37 -9.82
CA LEU A 376 4.27 10.24 -8.91
C LEU A 376 4.51 10.64 -7.45
N GLU A 377 5.47 11.51 -7.16
CA GLU A 377 5.72 12.01 -5.80
C GLU A 377 4.51 12.73 -5.22
N GLN A 378 3.88 13.62 -6.00
CA GLN A 378 2.67 14.33 -5.54
C GLN A 378 1.50 13.38 -5.29
N ASP A 379 1.26 12.47 -6.23
CA ASP A 379 0.18 11.49 -6.12
C ASP A 379 0.42 10.53 -4.95
N VAL A 380 1.66 10.08 -4.76
CA VAL A 380 2.04 9.20 -3.67
C VAL A 380 1.91 9.91 -2.32
N ILE A 381 2.32 11.17 -2.20
CA ILE A 381 2.14 11.94 -0.95
C ILE A 381 0.65 12.10 -0.63
N GLN A 382 -0.18 12.44 -1.61
CA GLN A 382 -1.62 12.61 -1.39
C GLN A 382 -2.30 11.28 -1.03
N SER A 383 -1.99 10.21 -1.75
CA SER A 383 -2.55 8.90 -1.46
C SER A 383 -2.10 8.37 -0.10
N THR A 384 -0.83 8.55 0.25
CA THR A 384 -0.28 8.17 1.57
C THR A 384 -0.93 8.98 2.68
N ALA A 385 -1.15 10.29 2.48
CA ALA A 385 -1.84 11.12 3.47
C ALA A 385 -3.27 10.63 3.71
N ARG A 386 -4.01 10.26 2.65
CA ARG A 386 -5.36 9.69 2.77
C ARG A 386 -5.34 8.36 3.52
N THR A 387 -4.43 7.47 3.18
CA THR A 387 -4.30 6.17 3.84
C THR A 387 -3.95 6.32 5.33
N LEU A 388 -3.02 7.23 5.68
CA LEU A 388 -2.69 7.50 7.08
C LEU A 388 -3.86 8.12 7.86
N THR A 389 -4.61 9.02 7.23
CA THR A 389 -5.81 9.59 7.86
C THR A 389 -6.84 8.50 8.16
N GLU A 390 -7.09 7.63 7.19
CA GLU A 390 -7.98 6.50 7.33
C GLU A 390 -7.53 5.56 8.46
N HIS A 391 -6.26 5.21 8.49
CA HIS A 391 -5.65 4.39 9.53
C HIS A 391 -5.89 4.97 10.94
N PHE A 392 -5.54 6.24 11.17
CA PHE A 392 -5.71 6.86 12.50
C PHE A 392 -7.17 6.96 12.91
N VAL A 393 -8.06 7.27 11.96
CA VAL A 393 -9.50 7.36 12.26
C VAL A 393 -10.07 6.00 12.63
N LEU A 394 -9.78 4.96 11.85
CA LEU A 394 -10.29 3.61 12.12
C LEU A 394 -9.71 3.02 13.41
N GLN A 395 -8.44 3.27 13.71
CA GLN A 395 -7.86 2.89 14.99
C GLN A 395 -8.55 3.58 16.17
N LYS A 396 -8.83 4.88 16.05
CA LYS A 396 -9.50 5.60 17.12
C LYS A 396 -10.94 5.12 17.32
N ILE A 397 -11.66 4.79 16.24
CA ILE A 397 -12.98 4.16 16.34
C ILE A 397 -12.87 2.80 17.05
N ALA A 398 -11.87 2.02 16.71
CA ALA A 398 -11.64 0.72 17.32
C ALA A 398 -11.35 0.84 18.84
N GLU A 399 -10.58 1.85 19.23
CA GLU A 399 -10.29 2.14 20.64
C GLU A 399 -11.57 2.57 21.40
N GLU A 400 -12.40 3.44 20.82
CA GLU A 400 -13.66 3.89 21.44
C GLU A 400 -14.73 2.78 21.55
N GLU A 401 -14.75 1.86 20.59
CA GLU A 401 -15.70 0.74 20.57
C GLU A 401 -15.11 -0.54 21.20
N GLU A 402 -13.91 -0.47 21.78
CA GLU A 402 -13.23 -1.59 22.43
C GLU A 402 -13.17 -2.85 21.53
N ILE A 403 -12.79 -2.65 20.27
CA ILE A 403 -12.69 -3.75 19.28
C ILE A 403 -11.43 -4.55 19.54
N ASP A 404 -11.61 -5.75 20.06
CA ASP A 404 -10.54 -6.71 20.28
C ASP A 404 -10.42 -7.72 19.13
N ILE A 405 -9.23 -8.26 18.99
CA ILE A 405 -8.89 -9.35 18.05
C ILE A 405 -8.54 -10.58 18.86
N ASP A 406 -9.13 -11.69 18.49
CA ASP A 406 -8.75 -13.00 19.01
C ASP A 406 -7.88 -13.77 17.99
N GLN A 407 -7.38 -14.93 18.44
CA GLN A 407 -6.55 -15.79 17.60
C GLN A 407 -7.33 -16.35 16.40
N ASP A 408 -8.64 -16.54 16.56
CA ASP A 408 -9.52 -17.08 15.52
C ASP A 408 -9.66 -16.07 14.35
N ASP A 409 -9.71 -14.76 14.65
CA ASP A 409 -9.73 -13.70 13.63
C ASP A 409 -8.47 -13.72 12.75
N ILE A 410 -7.32 -13.90 13.39
CA ILE A 410 -6.03 -14.00 12.69
C ILE A 410 -5.99 -15.26 11.82
N ASP A 411 -6.47 -16.39 12.34
CA ASP A 411 -6.51 -17.65 11.63
C ASP A 411 -7.42 -17.60 10.41
N LEU A 412 -8.61 -17.01 10.53
CA LEU A 412 -9.54 -16.78 9.42
C LEU A 412 -8.92 -15.89 8.33
N GLU A 413 -8.19 -14.86 8.72
CA GLU A 413 -7.53 -13.99 7.76
C GLU A 413 -6.38 -14.70 7.04
N ILE A 414 -5.60 -15.49 7.76
CA ILE A 414 -4.55 -16.33 7.17
C ILE A 414 -5.15 -17.35 6.18
N GLU A 415 -6.28 -17.98 6.51
CA GLU A 415 -7.00 -18.87 5.59
C GLU A 415 -7.47 -18.13 4.32
N ARG A 416 -7.98 -16.92 4.47
CA ARG A 416 -8.40 -16.09 3.33
C ARG A 416 -7.23 -15.76 2.41
N ILE A 417 -6.09 -15.37 2.98
CA ILE A 417 -4.85 -15.11 2.21
C ILE A 417 -4.36 -16.38 1.52
N ALA A 418 -4.42 -17.51 2.22
CA ALA A 418 -3.99 -18.80 1.69
C ALA A 418 -4.82 -19.22 0.45
N ILE A 419 -6.15 -19.06 0.51
CA ILE A 419 -7.04 -19.32 -0.62
C ILE A 419 -6.73 -18.39 -1.80
N GLN A 420 -6.48 -17.11 -1.52
CA GLN A 420 -6.21 -16.12 -2.57
C GLN A 420 -4.85 -16.34 -3.25
N SER A 421 -3.84 -16.80 -2.51
CA SER A 421 -2.49 -17.03 -3.02
C SER A 421 -2.22 -18.47 -3.48
N ASP A 422 -3.21 -19.36 -3.39
CA ASP A 422 -3.09 -20.80 -3.66
C ASP A 422 -1.96 -21.45 -2.84
N GLU A 423 -1.81 -21.03 -1.58
CA GLU A 423 -0.82 -21.54 -0.64
C GLU A 423 -1.51 -22.25 0.55
N SER A 424 -0.77 -23.04 1.29
CA SER A 424 -1.31 -23.61 2.54
C SER A 424 -1.30 -22.58 3.67
N PRO A 425 -2.32 -22.54 4.57
CA PRO A 425 -2.37 -21.61 5.70
C PRO A 425 -1.12 -21.65 6.59
N ARG A 426 -0.54 -22.84 6.77
CA ARG A 426 0.71 -23.02 7.55
C ARG A 426 1.89 -22.29 6.92
N ARG A 427 2.00 -22.30 5.59
CA ARG A 427 3.08 -21.61 4.86
C ARG A 427 2.90 -20.10 4.95
N VAL A 428 1.67 -19.62 4.80
CA VAL A 428 1.34 -18.20 4.94
C VAL A 428 1.68 -17.71 6.34
N ARG A 429 1.27 -18.44 7.39
CA ARG A 429 1.59 -18.11 8.78
C ARG A 429 3.10 -18.03 9.02
N ALA A 430 3.86 -19.06 8.62
CA ALA A 430 5.30 -19.09 8.80
C ALA A 430 6.02 -17.95 8.04
N ARG A 431 5.48 -17.51 6.89
CA ARG A 431 5.97 -16.33 6.17
C ARG A 431 5.71 -15.05 6.95
N LEU A 432 4.49 -14.86 7.43
CA LEU A 432 4.11 -13.67 8.21
C LEU A 432 4.90 -13.56 9.53
N GLU A 433 5.14 -14.69 10.21
CA GLU A 433 5.98 -14.75 11.42
C GLU A 433 7.43 -14.40 11.12
N ARG A 434 8.01 -14.99 10.07
CA ARG A 434 9.39 -14.73 9.67
C ARG A 434 9.63 -13.27 9.27
N ASP A 435 8.65 -12.67 8.61
CA ASP A 435 8.75 -11.33 8.05
C ASP A 435 8.21 -10.26 9.05
N ASP A 436 7.85 -10.68 10.28
CA ASP A 436 7.32 -9.85 11.38
C ASP A 436 6.07 -9.04 10.99
N LEU A 437 5.19 -9.67 10.19
CA LEU A 437 3.99 -9.03 9.62
C LEU A 437 2.68 -9.36 10.37
N LEU A 438 2.72 -10.20 11.41
CA LEU A 438 1.51 -10.59 12.16
C LEU A 438 0.86 -9.40 12.86
N GLU A 439 1.66 -8.49 13.42
CA GLU A 439 1.16 -7.29 14.10
C GLU A 439 0.49 -6.33 13.09
N SER A 440 1.07 -6.20 11.90
CA SER A 440 0.44 -5.44 10.80
C SER A 440 -0.88 -6.07 10.36
N LEU A 441 -0.92 -7.42 10.24
CA LEU A 441 -2.16 -8.13 9.90
C LEU A 441 -3.24 -7.92 10.96
N ALA A 442 -2.87 -7.97 12.24
CA ALA A 442 -3.78 -7.69 13.35
C ALA A 442 -4.38 -6.27 13.23
N THR A 443 -3.54 -5.28 12.95
CA THR A 443 -3.98 -3.90 12.72
C THR A 443 -4.98 -3.80 11.56
N ASP A 444 -4.71 -4.46 10.44
CA ASP A 444 -5.61 -4.49 9.27
C ASP A 444 -6.98 -5.13 9.63
N ILE A 445 -7.00 -6.14 10.49
CA ILE A 445 -8.23 -6.78 10.97
C ILE A 445 -9.05 -5.82 11.84
N VAL A 446 -8.39 -5.09 12.77
CA VAL A 446 -9.05 -4.09 13.61
C VAL A 446 -9.71 -3.02 12.75
N GLU A 447 -8.95 -2.46 11.80
CA GLU A 447 -9.46 -1.41 10.91
C GLU A 447 -10.68 -1.89 10.10
N ARG A 448 -10.63 -3.13 9.61
CA ARG A 448 -11.75 -3.73 8.89
C ARG A 448 -12.98 -3.90 9.80
N LYS A 449 -12.80 -4.42 11.02
CA LYS A 449 -13.90 -4.56 12.01
C LYS A 449 -14.49 -3.19 12.37
N ALA A 450 -13.65 -2.16 12.57
CA ALA A 450 -14.10 -0.80 12.86
C ALA A 450 -14.91 -0.21 11.69
N LEU A 451 -14.43 -0.39 10.46
CA LEU A 451 -15.16 0.04 9.27
C LEU A 451 -16.49 -0.70 9.10
N ASP A 452 -16.51 -2.01 9.30
CA ASP A 452 -17.72 -2.83 9.22
C ASP A 452 -18.74 -2.40 10.28
N LEU A 453 -18.33 -2.01 11.49
CA LEU A 453 -19.19 -1.46 12.54
C LEU A 453 -19.81 -0.13 12.10
N VAL A 454 -19.04 0.78 11.53
CA VAL A 454 -19.57 2.05 11.01
C VAL A 454 -20.56 1.80 9.88
N LEU A 455 -20.26 0.89 8.95
CA LEU A 455 -21.15 0.52 7.86
C LEU A 455 -22.47 -0.11 8.33
N GLN A 456 -22.43 -0.91 9.39
CA GLN A 456 -23.63 -1.52 9.98
C GLN A 456 -24.57 -0.51 10.65
N ASN A 457 -24.01 0.55 11.23
CA ASN A 457 -24.76 1.58 11.93
C ASN A 457 -25.12 2.79 11.05
N ALA A 458 -24.70 2.79 9.79
CA ALA A 458 -24.97 3.88 8.85
C ALA A 458 -26.40 3.87 8.33
N GLU A 459 -26.95 5.06 8.07
CA GLU A 459 -28.22 5.25 7.38
C GLU A 459 -28.00 5.30 5.87
N TYR A 460 -28.57 4.34 5.15
CA TYR A 460 -28.41 4.25 3.71
C TYR A 460 -29.54 4.93 2.95
N GLU A 461 -29.17 5.82 2.05
CA GLU A 461 -30.05 6.37 1.03
C GLU A 461 -29.74 5.68 -0.31
N ASP A 462 -30.72 4.92 -0.81
CA ASP A 462 -30.58 4.21 -2.09
C ASP A 462 -30.64 5.20 -3.25
N VAL A 463 -29.56 5.29 -4.01
CA VAL A 463 -29.45 6.09 -5.21
C VAL A 463 -29.23 5.18 -6.42
N PRO A 464 -29.85 5.47 -7.58
CA PRO A 464 -29.57 4.68 -8.77
C PRO A 464 -28.06 4.71 -9.07
N LEU A 465 -27.48 3.52 -9.36
CA LEU A 465 -26.12 3.48 -9.86
C LEU A 465 -26.06 4.27 -11.17
N GLU A 466 -25.21 5.28 -11.21
CA GLU A 466 -24.97 6.01 -12.46
C GLU A 466 -24.61 5.00 -13.56
N PRO A 467 -25.24 5.10 -14.73
CA PRO A 467 -24.91 4.19 -15.83
C PRO A 467 -23.40 4.29 -16.07
N ASP A 468 -22.75 3.14 -16.06
CA ASP A 468 -21.36 3.05 -16.47
C ASP A 468 -21.20 3.86 -17.76
N GLN A 469 -20.24 4.79 -17.80
CA GLN A 469 -20.05 5.70 -18.96
C GLN A 469 -19.77 4.94 -20.27
N GLY A 470 -20.17 3.70 -20.34
CA GLY A 470 -20.00 2.75 -21.42
C GLY A 470 -18.68 1.98 -21.31
N ALA A 471 -18.60 0.87 -22.01
CA ALA A 471 -17.38 0.09 -22.10
C ALA A 471 -16.24 0.98 -22.62
N LEU A 472 -15.06 0.80 -22.06
CA LEU A 472 -13.85 1.53 -22.40
C LEU A 472 -12.91 0.57 -23.14
N ALA A 473 -12.77 0.71 -24.44
CA ALA A 473 -11.69 0.07 -25.17
C ALA A 473 -10.35 0.63 -24.67
N THR A 474 -9.39 -0.23 -24.47
CA THR A 474 -8.03 0.16 -24.06
C THR A 474 -7.08 -0.18 -25.21
N SER A 475 -6.26 0.78 -25.61
CA SER A 475 -5.16 0.55 -26.54
C SER A 475 -3.84 0.91 -25.88
N GLU A 476 -2.81 0.09 -26.11
CA GLU A 476 -1.47 0.37 -25.61
C GLU A 476 -0.74 1.46 -26.44
N GLU A 477 -1.38 1.95 -27.47
CA GLU A 477 -0.86 2.99 -28.36
C GLU A 477 -0.95 4.38 -27.74
N GLN A 478 -0.09 5.31 -28.18
CA GLN A 478 -0.11 6.72 -27.81
C GLN A 478 -0.70 7.54 -28.94
N ALA A 479 -1.62 8.48 -28.62
CA ALA A 479 -2.14 9.42 -29.59
C ALA A 479 -1.05 10.36 -30.13
N VAL A 480 -0.11 10.73 -29.27
CA VAL A 480 1.05 11.57 -29.62
C VAL A 480 2.32 10.81 -29.32
N PRO A 481 2.98 10.19 -30.31
CA PRO A 481 4.22 9.48 -30.13
C PRO A 481 5.31 10.40 -29.57
N GLY A 482 6.03 9.96 -28.55
CA GLY A 482 7.16 10.68 -27.97
C GLY A 482 7.47 10.22 -26.56
N GLU A 483 8.69 10.47 -26.11
CA GLU A 483 9.06 10.29 -24.71
C GLU A 483 8.56 11.48 -23.89
N MET A 484 8.10 11.21 -22.65
CA MET A 484 7.61 12.26 -21.77
C MET A 484 8.74 13.21 -21.38
N GLN A 485 8.68 14.46 -21.83
CA GLN A 485 9.64 15.47 -21.44
C GLN A 485 9.36 15.97 -20.03
N ASP A 486 10.40 16.08 -19.20
CA ASP A 486 10.32 16.68 -17.86
C ASP A 486 9.81 18.14 -17.99
N PRO A 487 8.64 18.48 -17.40
CA PRO A 487 8.07 19.83 -17.51
C PRO A 487 8.96 20.92 -16.88
N THR A 488 10.01 20.54 -16.16
CA THR A 488 10.96 21.47 -15.53
C THR A 488 12.36 21.43 -16.20
N ALA A 489 12.55 20.60 -17.23
CA ALA A 489 13.78 20.63 -18.01
C ALA A 489 13.85 21.98 -18.78
N PRO A 490 15.01 22.66 -18.78
CA PRO A 490 15.18 23.82 -19.63
C PRO A 490 14.95 23.43 -21.10
N PRO A 491 14.34 24.32 -21.90
CA PRO A 491 14.11 24.04 -23.32
C PRO A 491 15.44 23.66 -23.99
N PRO A 492 15.45 22.66 -24.88
CA PRO A 492 16.66 22.27 -25.58
C PRO A 492 17.27 23.48 -26.29
N GLU A 493 18.55 23.72 -26.07
CA GLU A 493 19.29 24.78 -26.74
C GLU A 493 19.15 24.57 -28.26
N VAL A 494 18.47 25.50 -28.90
CA VAL A 494 18.42 25.57 -30.36
C VAL A 494 19.84 25.87 -30.81
N LYS A 495 20.53 24.83 -31.30
CA LYS A 495 21.80 25.05 -32.00
C LYS A 495 21.48 25.87 -33.26
N GLU A 496 21.76 27.16 -33.22
CA GLU A 496 21.80 27.97 -34.43
C GLU A 496 22.81 27.33 -35.41
N GLU A 497 22.31 26.71 -36.46
CA GLU A 497 23.11 26.37 -37.61
C GLU A 497 23.64 27.68 -38.20
N LYS A 498 24.94 27.89 -38.11
CA LYS A 498 25.61 28.96 -38.85
C LYS A 498 25.46 28.69 -40.33
N PRO A 499 24.95 29.65 -41.13
CA PRO A 499 24.94 29.51 -42.58
C PRO A 499 26.41 29.52 -43.08
N GLU A 500 26.74 28.51 -43.90
CA GLU A 500 27.93 28.53 -44.74
C GLU A 500 27.87 29.63 -45.82
#